data_ae22a32ced419d3d9e01d36b7703331a
#
_entry.id   ae22a32ced419d3d9e01d36b7703331a
#
_cell.length_a   1.000
_cell.length_b   1.000
_cell.length_c   1.000
_cell.angle_alpha   90.00
_cell.angle_beta   90.00
_cell.angle_gamma   90.00
#
_symmetry.space_group_name_H-M   'P 1'
#
loop_
_entity.id
_entity.type
_entity.pdbx_description
1 polymer ?
#
loop_
_entity_poly.entity_id
_entity_poly.type
_entity_poly.pdbx_seq_one_letter_code
_entity_poly.pdbx_strand_id
1 'polypeptide(L)'
;LGGYLLSQSNKLIIASGIANIYARDPAASVMGCNSLNALYDGRFVLGLGVSHAPLVSDVRGHEYAKPVATMRKYLEGMDSAWEAFGGAPQEKQLVLAALGPNMSKLSAERTLGTFPYNITPDQVKLSRDAMGPQGLIFCEQKVCVTDDPQKAREVARAALSPYMPLPNYYKNWFRL
;
A
#
# COMPACT_ATOMS: atom_id res chain seq x y z
N LEU A 1 -1.96 15.45 -6.57
CA LEU A 1 -2.08 14.68 -7.82
C LEU A 1 -3.41 13.90 -7.87
N GLY A 2 -3.76 13.11 -6.82
CA GLY A 2 -4.99 12.29 -6.82
C GLY A 2 -6.26 13.09 -7.07
N GLY A 3 -6.46 14.21 -6.37
CA GLY A 3 -7.60 15.09 -6.58
C GLY A 3 -7.68 15.67 -7.99
N TYR A 4 -6.53 16.03 -8.58
CA TYR A 4 -6.49 16.49 -9.96
C TYR A 4 -6.93 15.40 -10.95
N LEU A 5 -6.40 14.18 -10.81
CA LEU A 5 -6.79 13.05 -11.67
C LEU A 5 -8.28 12.71 -11.53
N LEU A 6 -8.81 12.75 -10.32
CA LEU A 6 -10.22 12.53 -10.05
C LEU A 6 -11.10 13.62 -10.71
N SER A 7 -10.65 14.88 -10.69
CA SER A 7 -11.37 15.99 -11.32
C SER A 7 -11.41 15.91 -12.87
N GLN A 8 -10.44 15.22 -13.46
CA GLN A 8 -10.33 15.04 -14.92
C GLN A 8 -11.04 13.79 -15.45
N SER A 9 -11.72 13.05 -14.57
CA SER A 9 -12.42 11.82 -14.95
C SER A 9 -13.72 11.65 -14.17
N ASN A 10 -14.67 10.91 -14.75
CA ASN A 10 -15.97 10.63 -14.14
C ASN A 10 -16.10 9.17 -13.65
N LYS A 11 -15.18 8.27 -14.03
CA LYS A 11 -15.27 6.84 -13.73
C LYS A 11 -14.00 6.28 -13.09
N LEU A 12 -12.88 6.98 -13.20
CA LEU A 12 -11.60 6.50 -12.73
C LEU A 12 -11.59 6.44 -11.20
N ILE A 13 -11.20 5.30 -10.65
CA ILE A 13 -10.88 5.13 -9.24
C ILE A 13 -9.39 5.37 -9.08
N ILE A 14 -9.01 6.22 -8.15
CA ILE A 14 -7.61 6.54 -7.84
C ILE A 14 -7.24 6.00 -6.47
N ALA A 15 -6.12 5.30 -6.39
CA ALA A 15 -5.54 4.88 -5.13
C ALA A 15 -4.18 5.55 -4.87
N SER A 16 -3.84 5.79 -3.61
CA SER A 16 -2.45 6.09 -3.27
C SER A 16 -1.62 4.80 -3.18
N GLY A 17 -0.51 4.74 -3.87
CA GLY A 17 0.37 3.56 -3.86
C GLY A 17 1.80 3.87 -3.39
N ILE A 18 1.99 4.18 -2.15
CA ILE A 18 1.18 4.28 -0.92
C ILE A 18 1.37 5.66 -0.26
N ALA A 19 0.42 6.04 0.60
CA ALA A 19 0.64 7.11 1.58
C ALA A 19 1.41 6.51 2.77
N ASN A 20 2.61 7.07 3.01
CA ASN A 20 3.47 6.64 4.10
C ASN A 20 2.91 7.11 5.45
N ILE A 21 2.66 6.19 6.39
CA ILE A 21 2.09 6.49 7.71
C ILE A 21 2.98 7.38 8.59
N TYR A 22 4.27 7.45 8.29
CA TYR A 22 5.20 8.36 8.97
C TYR A 22 5.22 9.78 8.38
N ALA A 23 4.48 10.02 7.30
CA ALA A 23 4.41 11.34 6.66
C ALA A 23 3.21 12.18 7.14
N ARG A 24 2.20 11.54 7.72
CA ARG A 24 0.99 12.18 8.23
C ARG A 24 0.48 11.42 9.43
N ASP A 25 -0.14 12.12 10.36
CA ASP A 25 -0.89 11.50 11.44
C ASP A 25 -2.21 10.86 10.92
N PRO A 26 -2.83 9.97 11.71
CA PRO A 26 -4.08 9.31 11.32
C PRO A 26 -5.21 10.28 11.02
N ALA A 27 -5.35 11.35 11.79
CA ALA A 27 -6.42 12.34 11.61
C ALA A 27 -6.29 13.09 10.28
N ALA A 28 -5.08 13.56 9.95
CA ALA A 28 -4.82 14.20 8.65
C ALA A 28 -5.08 13.26 7.47
N SER A 29 -4.79 11.97 7.61
CA SER A 29 -5.07 10.96 6.57
C SER A 29 -6.56 10.71 6.41
N VAL A 30 -7.31 10.64 7.50
CA VAL A 30 -8.78 10.53 7.49
C VAL A 30 -9.42 11.74 6.81
N MET A 31 -9.04 12.96 7.22
CA MET A 31 -9.58 14.19 6.65
C MET A 31 -9.32 14.30 5.15
N GLY A 32 -8.10 13.96 4.70
CA GLY A 32 -7.77 13.95 3.28
C GLY A 32 -8.56 12.91 2.48
N CYS A 33 -8.71 11.71 3.03
CA CYS A 33 -9.52 10.64 2.43
C CYS A 33 -10.99 11.05 2.32
N ASN A 34 -11.58 11.56 3.41
CA ASN A 34 -12.97 12.00 3.44
C ASN A 34 -13.22 13.13 2.46
N SER A 35 -12.33 14.13 2.39
CA SER A 35 -12.47 15.26 1.45
C SER A 35 -12.48 14.81 0.00
N LEU A 36 -11.56 13.90 -0.38
CA LEU A 36 -11.52 13.39 -1.75
C LEU A 36 -12.76 12.53 -2.07
N ASN A 37 -13.21 11.72 -1.14
CA ASN A 37 -14.38 10.88 -1.37
C ASN A 37 -15.70 11.68 -1.40
N ALA A 38 -15.81 12.73 -0.59
CA ALA A 38 -16.96 13.63 -0.63
C ALA A 38 -17.02 14.43 -1.95
N LEU A 39 -15.88 14.88 -2.47
CA LEU A 39 -15.81 15.66 -3.72
C LEU A 39 -15.98 14.80 -4.98
N TYR A 40 -15.65 13.52 -4.92
CA TYR A 40 -15.53 12.67 -6.10
C TYR A 40 -16.27 11.32 -5.96
N ASP A 41 -17.40 11.30 -5.28
CA ASP A 41 -18.35 10.18 -5.20
C ASP A 41 -17.69 8.85 -4.78
N GLY A 42 -16.83 8.89 -3.78
CA GLY A 42 -16.18 7.70 -3.25
C GLY A 42 -15.13 7.07 -4.15
N ARG A 43 -14.61 7.77 -5.14
CA ARG A 43 -13.63 7.24 -6.12
C ARG A 43 -12.17 7.30 -5.66
N PHE A 44 -11.91 7.58 -4.39
CA PHE A 44 -10.56 7.56 -3.83
C PHE A 44 -10.36 6.40 -2.87
N VAL A 45 -9.32 5.59 -3.11
CA VAL A 45 -8.87 4.52 -2.21
C VAL A 45 -7.57 4.95 -1.54
N LEU A 46 -7.56 4.98 -0.20
CA LEU A 46 -6.36 5.31 0.55
C LEU A 46 -5.47 4.07 0.74
N GLY A 47 -4.43 3.95 -0.06
CA GLY A 47 -3.39 2.96 0.13
C GLY A 47 -2.36 3.43 1.16
N LEU A 48 -2.18 2.68 2.24
CA LEU A 48 -1.27 2.97 3.34
C LEU A 48 -0.09 2.02 3.37
N GLY A 49 1.06 2.49 3.82
CA GLY A 49 2.23 1.64 3.99
C GLY A 49 3.22 2.17 5.02
N VAL A 50 3.98 1.24 5.59
CA VAL A 50 5.03 1.54 6.59
C VAL A 50 6.36 1.93 5.95
N SER A 51 6.47 1.85 4.61
CA SER A 51 7.70 2.10 3.88
C SER A 51 8.86 1.17 4.30
N HIS A 52 10.09 1.64 4.24
CA HIS A 52 11.31 0.90 4.54
C HIS A 52 12.19 1.68 5.51
N ALA A 53 12.96 0.97 6.34
CA ALA A 53 13.79 1.57 7.37
C ALA A 53 14.69 2.71 6.86
N PRO A 54 15.43 2.60 5.74
CA PRO A 54 16.27 3.70 5.26
C PRO A 54 15.48 4.99 5.02
N LEU A 55 14.31 4.90 4.37
CA LEU A 55 13.50 6.09 4.11
C LEU A 55 12.89 6.69 5.38
N VAL A 56 12.47 5.83 6.32
CA VAL A 56 11.81 6.27 7.55
C VAL A 56 12.82 6.79 8.56
N SER A 57 13.95 6.10 8.74
CA SER A 57 14.96 6.46 9.74
C SER A 57 15.93 7.51 9.22
N ASP A 58 16.58 7.26 8.06
CA ASP A 58 17.69 8.08 7.61
C ASP A 58 17.22 9.38 6.94
N VAL A 59 16.07 9.32 6.23
CA VAL A 59 15.54 10.49 5.51
C VAL A 59 14.54 11.28 6.34
N ARG A 60 13.65 10.59 7.11
CA ARG A 60 12.57 11.23 7.86
C ARG A 60 12.86 11.38 9.35
N GLY A 61 13.90 10.76 9.90
CA GLY A 61 14.28 10.85 11.30
C GLY A 61 13.30 10.17 12.28
N HIS A 62 12.49 9.22 11.82
CA HIS A 62 11.58 8.46 12.66
C HIS A 62 12.16 7.09 13.03
N GLU A 63 11.74 6.54 14.15
CA GLU A 63 12.06 5.16 14.51
C GLU A 63 11.26 4.17 13.65
N TYR A 64 11.95 3.30 12.91
CA TYR A 64 11.33 2.21 12.17
C TYR A 64 11.36 0.93 12.99
N ALA A 65 10.29 0.64 13.71
CA ALA A 65 10.17 -0.56 14.54
C ALA A 65 8.80 -1.22 14.36
N LYS A 66 8.78 -2.56 14.51
CA LYS A 66 7.55 -3.37 14.58
C LYS A 66 6.46 -2.98 13.57
N PRO A 67 6.71 -3.07 12.26
CA PRO A 67 5.86 -2.46 11.21
C PRO A 67 4.38 -2.85 11.30
N VAL A 68 4.05 -4.10 11.65
CA VAL A 68 2.66 -4.57 11.79
C VAL A 68 1.96 -3.92 12.98
N ALA A 69 2.65 -3.83 14.13
CA ALA A 69 2.09 -3.18 15.33
C ALA A 69 1.92 -1.67 15.12
N THR A 70 2.88 -1.03 14.45
CA THR A 70 2.79 0.38 14.09
C THR A 70 1.62 0.65 13.15
N MET A 71 1.41 -0.17 12.13
CA MET A 71 0.27 -0.06 11.24
C MET A 71 -1.06 -0.27 11.99
N ARG A 72 -1.13 -1.26 12.89
CA ARG A 72 -2.34 -1.51 13.71
C ARG A 72 -2.68 -0.29 14.55
N LYS A 73 -1.70 0.27 15.26
CA LYS A 73 -1.90 1.50 16.06
C LYS A 73 -2.33 2.69 15.19
N TYR A 74 -1.78 2.80 13.97
CA TYR A 74 -2.18 3.85 13.05
C TYR A 74 -3.65 3.71 12.61
N LEU A 75 -4.09 2.50 12.30
CA LEU A 75 -5.48 2.20 11.94
C LEU A 75 -6.44 2.46 13.11
N GLU A 76 -6.05 2.13 14.34
CA GLU A 76 -6.81 2.46 15.57
C GLU A 76 -6.97 3.99 15.73
N GLY A 77 -5.89 4.74 15.48
CA GLY A 77 -5.95 6.21 15.45
C GLY A 77 -6.85 6.77 14.34
N MET A 78 -6.92 6.09 13.19
CA MET A 78 -7.88 6.46 12.13
C MET A 78 -9.33 6.17 12.55
N ASP A 79 -9.59 5.06 13.21
CA ASP A 79 -10.93 4.77 13.75
C ASP A 79 -11.39 5.88 14.71
N SER A 80 -10.54 6.26 15.67
CA SER A 80 -10.81 7.38 16.58
C SER A 80 -11.03 8.71 15.86
N ALA A 81 -10.27 8.96 14.79
CA ALA A 81 -10.44 10.18 13.99
C ALA A 81 -11.78 10.18 13.22
N TRP A 82 -12.23 9.05 12.67
CA TRP A 82 -13.55 8.95 12.07
C TRP A 82 -14.68 9.13 13.08
N GLU A 83 -14.53 8.60 14.29
CA GLU A 83 -15.50 8.84 15.37
C GLU A 83 -15.57 10.33 15.74
N ALA A 84 -14.43 11.01 15.82
CA ALA A 84 -14.35 12.41 16.23
C ALA A 84 -14.82 13.39 15.15
N PHE A 85 -14.47 13.16 13.88
CA PHE A 85 -14.71 14.11 12.79
C PHE A 85 -15.86 13.69 11.86
N GLY A 86 -16.37 12.50 12.02
CA GLY A 86 -17.40 11.94 11.15
C GLY A 86 -16.89 11.55 9.76
N GLY A 87 -17.82 11.19 8.88
CA GLY A 87 -17.51 10.91 7.48
C GLY A 87 -16.81 9.57 7.23
N ALA A 88 -16.87 8.63 8.18
CA ALA A 88 -16.44 7.26 7.90
C ALA A 88 -17.22 6.74 6.68
N PRO A 89 -16.53 6.32 5.60
CA PRO A 89 -17.22 5.73 4.46
C PRO A 89 -17.96 4.48 4.92
N GLN A 90 -19.12 4.19 4.31
CA GLN A 90 -19.89 2.97 4.61
C GLN A 90 -19.04 1.70 4.41
N GLU A 91 -18.15 1.74 3.43
CA GLU A 91 -17.06 0.77 3.27
C GLU A 91 -15.73 1.51 3.40
N LYS A 92 -14.88 1.08 4.33
CA LYS A 92 -13.54 1.67 4.50
C LYS A 92 -12.73 1.46 3.23
N GLN A 93 -12.63 2.49 2.38
CA GLN A 93 -11.85 2.44 1.13
C GLN A 93 -10.35 2.54 1.43
N LEU A 94 -9.85 1.55 2.14
CA LEU A 94 -8.45 1.43 2.53
C LEU A 94 -7.84 0.16 1.92
N VAL A 95 -6.56 0.24 1.57
CA VAL A 95 -5.72 -0.93 1.26
C VAL A 95 -4.37 -0.78 1.94
N LEU A 96 -3.72 -1.88 2.33
CA LEU A 96 -2.40 -1.84 2.95
C LEU A 96 -1.33 -2.42 2.02
N ALA A 97 -0.19 -1.76 1.94
CA ALA A 97 0.99 -2.37 1.34
C ALA A 97 1.48 -3.51 2.24
N ALA A 98 1.56 -4.72 1.70
CA ALA A 98 1.99 -5.90 2.44
C ALA A 98 2.91 -6.79 1.59
N LEU A 99 4.08 -7.11 2.17
CA LEU A 99 5.07 -8.01 1.57
C LEU A 99 5.24 -9.31 2.39
N GLY A 100 4.48 -9.46 3.46
CA GLY A 100 4.56 -10.63 4.33
C GLY A 100 3.21 -11.01 4.95
N PRO A 101 3.08 -12.26 5.44
CA PRO A 101 1.78 -12.84 5.81
C PRO A 101 1.08 -12.08 6.96
N ASN A 102 1.81 -11.56 7.93
CA ASN A 102 1.20 -10.88 9.07
C ASN A 102 0.57 -9.53 8.67
N MET A 103 1.18 -8.79 7.75
CA MET A 103 0.59 -7.56 7.23
C MET A 103 -0.58 -7.87 6.29
N SER A 104 -0.49 -8.95 5.50
CA SER A 104 -1.60 -9.43 4.66
C SER A 104 -2.82 -9.83 5.50
N LYS A 105 -2.62 -10.51 6.63
CA LYS A 105 -3.71 -10.82 7.59
C LYS A 105 -4.34 -9.54 8.15
N LEU A 106 -3.53 -8.60 8.62
CA LEU A 106 -4.02 -7.31 9.12
C LEU A 106 -4.82 -6.56 8.04
N SER A 107 -4.36 -6.63 6.79
CA SER A 107 -5.04 -6.03 5.64
C SER A 107 -6.44 -6.63 5.45
N ALA A 108 -6.56 -7.96 5.44
CA ALA A 108 -7.84 -8.65 5.33
C ALA A 108 -8.79 -8.36 6.50
N GLU A 109 -8.27 -8.22 7.73
CA GLU A 109 -9.06 -7.92 8.92
C GLU A 109 -9.61 -6.49 8.94
N ARG A 110 -8.90 -5.53 8.35
CA ARG A 110 -9.14 -4.11 8.60
C ARG A 110 -9.44 -3.27 7.36
N THR A 111 -9.26 -3.79 6.15
CA THR A 111 -9.32 -3.03 4.90
C THR A 111 -9.92 -3.86 3.75
N LEU A 112 -10.08 -3.26 2.57
CA LEU A 112 -10.53 -3.96 1.36
C LEU A 112 -9.54 -5.03 0.89
N GLY A 113 -8.26 -4.87 1.23
CA GLY A 113 -7.27 -5.77 0.72
C GLY A 113 -5.84 -5.25 0.80
N THR A 114 -4.95 -5.90 0.08
CA THR A 114 -3.52 -5.60 0.09
C THR A 114 -3.02 -5.07 -1.23
N PHE A 115 -1.97 -4.24 -1.15
CA PHE A 115 -1.27 -3.64 -2.28
C PHE A 115 0.21 -4.05 -2.27
N PRO A 116 0.55 -5.27 -2.71
CA PRO A 116 1.93 -5.72 -2.77
C PRO A 116 2.66 -5.13 -3.98
N TYR A 117 3.94 -4.86 -3.80
CA TYR A 117 4.82 -4.23 -4.78
C TYR A 117 5.96 -5.14 -5.21
N ASN A 118 6.14 -5.33 -6.50
CA ASN A 118 7.22 -6.16 -7.08
C ASN A 118 7.30 -7.56 -6.46
N ILE A 119 6.19 -8.27 -6.40
CA ILE A 119 6.16 -9.64 -5.87
C ILE A 119 6.06 -10.68 -7.00
N THR A 120 6.46 -11.90 -6.69
CA THR A 120 6.33 -13.05 -7.61
C THR A 120 4.93 -13.65 -7.58
N PRO A 121 4.53 -14.45 -8.59
CA PRO A 121 3.26 -15.18 -8.55
C PRO A 121 3.09 -16.07 -7.31
N ASP A 122 4.17 -16.72 -6.84
CA ASP A 122 4.13 -17.55 -5.63
C ASP A 122 3.82 -16.72 -4.38
N GLN A 123 4.33 -15.49 -4.32
CA GLN A 123 3.99 -14.58 -3.23
C GLN A 123 2.56 -14.04 -3.30
N VAL A 124 1.98 -13.89 -4.49
CA VAL A 124 0.55 -13.61 -4.63
C VAL A 124 -0.27 -14.73 -4.00
N LYS A 125 0.12 -16.00 -4.25
CA LYS A 125 -0.50 -17.16 -3.62
C LYS A 125 -0.38 -17.13 -2.10
N LEU A 126 0.81 -16.90 -1.57
CA LEU A 126 1.03 -16.78 -0.11
C LEU A 126 0.21 -15.63 0.51
N SER A 127 0.10 -14.51 -0.20
CA SER A 127 -0.75 -13.41 0.24
C SER A 127 -2.22 -13.81 0.26
N ARG A 128 -2.68 -14.52 -0.77
CA ARG A 128 -4.05 -15.07 -0.84
C ARG A 128 -4.33 -16.05 0.29
N ASP A 129 -3.41 -16.98 0.55
CA ASP A 129 -3.53 -17.97 1.63
C ASP A 129 -3.60 -17.28 3.01
N ALA A 130 -2.82 -16.21 3.20
CA ALA A 130 -2.82 -15.44 4.45
C ALA A 130 -4.08 -14.59 4.65
N MET A 131 -4.67 -14.08 3.57
CA MET A 131 -5.83 -13.18 3.60
C MET A 131 -7.17 -13.92 3.56
N GLY A 132 -7.18 -15.15 3.05
CA GLY A 132 -8.43 -15.84 2.73
C GLY A 132 -9.06 -15.37 1.40
N PRO A 133 -10.25 -15.88 1.04
CA PRO A 133 -10.82 -15.72 -0.30
C PRO A 133 -11.38 -14.32 -0.59
N GLN A 134 -11.75 -13.54 0.41
CA GLN A 134 -12.52 -12.30 0.25
C GLN A 134 -11.66 -11.05 0.04
N GLY A 135 -10.43 -11.02 0.53
CA GLY A 135 -9.55 -9.84 0.42
C GLY A 135 -9.11 -9.57 -1.03
N LEU A 136 -9.11 -8.31 -1.42
CA LEU A 136 -8.59 -7.90 -2.72
C LEU A 136 -7.05 -7.84 -2.71
N ILE A 137 -6.42 -8.18 -3.83
CA ILE A 137 -4.97 -8.07 -4.02
C ILE A 137 -4.71 -7.21 -5.25
N PHE A 138 -4.15 -6.02 -5.03
CA PHE A 138 -3.81 -5.04 -6.07
C PHE A 138 -2.30 -5.09 -6.32
N CYS A 139 -1.83 -5.97 -7.20
CA CYS A 139 -0.40 -6.09 -7.48
C CYS A 139 0.09 -4.91 -8.32
N GLU A 140 1.08 -4.18 -7.81
CA GLU A 140 1.88 -3.28 -8.64
C GLU A 140 3.03 -4.07 -9.27
N GLN A 141 3.05 -4.13 -10.59
CA GLN A 141 4.03 -4.87 -11.35
C GLN A 141 4.71 -3.96 -12.39
N LYS A 142 6.04 -3.94 -12.37
CA LYS A 142 6.82 -3.28 -13.43
C LYS A 142 6.75 -4.09 -14.70
N VAL A 143 6.59 -3.40 -15.82
CA VAL A 143 6.58 -4.00 -17.14
C VAL A 143 7.56 -3.28 -18.09
N CYS A 144 8.15 -4.02 -19.00
CA CYS A 144 8.95 -3.50 -20.09
C CYS A 144 8.36 -4.01 -21.42
N VAL A 145 7.82 -3.10 -22.21
CA VAL A 145 7.24 -3.46 -23.51
C VAL A 145 8.36 -3.57 -24.53
N THR A 146 8.78 -4.79 -24.82
CA THR A 146 9.83 -5.12 -25.81
C THR A 146 9.70 -6.59 -26.21
N ASP A 147 10.06 -6.91 -27.44
CA ASP A 147 10.23 -8.26 -27.97
C ASP A 147 11.68 -8.78 -27.81
N ASP A 148 12.61 -7.94 -27.35
CA ASP A 148 13.99 -8.33 -27.02
C ASP A 148 14.09 -8.79 -25.53
N PRO A 149 14.32 -10.11 -25.29
CA PRO A 149 14.43 -10.65 -23.93
C PRO A 149 15.69 -10.16 -23.18
N GLN A 150 16.76 -9.81 -23.88
CA GLN A 150 17.98 -9.31 -23.25
C GLN A 150 17.74 -7.92 -22.71
N LYS A 151 17.18 -7.03 -23.51
CA LYS A 151 16.77 -5.68 -23.11
C LYS A 151 15.78 -5.71 -21.94
N ALA A 152 14.77 -6.61 -21.98
CA ALA A 152 13.82 -6.77 -20.89
C ALA A 152 14.52 -7.10 -19.57
N ARG A 153 15.49 -8.05 -19.58
CA ARG A 153 16.25 -8.44 -18.37
C ARG A 153 17.16 -7.31 -17.88
N GLU A 154 17.80 -6.57 -18.76
CA GLU A 154 18.63 -5.42 -18.39
C GLU A 154 17.84 -4.34 -17.68
N VAL A 155 16.70 -3.94 -18.27
CA VAL A 155 15.77 -2.96 -17.68
C VAL A 155 15.22 -3.44 -16.35
N ALA A 156 14.81 -4.72 -16.26
CA ALA A 156 14.31 -5.30 -15.03
C ALA A 156 15.37 -5.32 -13.91
N ARG A 157 16.61 -5.73 -14.20
CA ARG A 157 17.72 -5.71 -13.24
C ARG A 157 18.00 -4.29 -12.73
N ALA A 158 18.07 -3.31 -13.62
CA ALA A 158 18.29 -1.92 -13.24
C ALA A 158 17.14 -1.39 -12.35
N ALA A 159 15.89 -1.68 -12.70
CA ALA A 159 14.72 -1.23 -11.94
C ALA A 159 14.56 -1.92 -10.57
N LEU A 160 14.98 -3.18 -10.44
CA LEU A 160 14.83 -3.96 -9.20
C LEU A 160 16.06 -3.87 -8.29
N SER A 161 17.22 -3.52 -8.83
CA SER A 161 18.48 -3.42 -8.08
C SER A 161 18.39 -2.64 -6.75
N PRO A 162 17.71 -1.48 -6.66
CA PRO A 162 17.61 -0.74 -5.40
C PRO A 162 16.83 -1.48 -4.30
N TYR A 163 16.01 -2.46 -4.66
CA TYR A 163 15.20 -3.24 -3.71
C TYR A 163 15.91 -4.49 -3.20
N MET A 164 16.93 -4.97 -3.91
CA MET A 164 17.69 -6.18 -3.57
C MET A 164 18.25 -6.19 -2.14
N PRO A 165 18.82 -5.10 -1.61
CA PRO A 165 19.33 -5.06 -0.25
C PRO A 165 18.25 -5.06 0.83
N LEU A 166 16.99 -4.77 0.48
CA LEU A 166 15.92 -4.67 1.46
C LEU A 166 15.47 -6.08 1.89
N PRO A 167 15.47 -6.40 3.21
CA PRO A 167 15.29 -7.76 3.72
C PRO A 167 14.02 -8.46 3.24
N ASN A 168 12.93 -7.72 3.08
CA ASN A 168 11.66 -8.29 2.62
C ASN A 168 11.74 -8.76 1.17
N TYR A 169 12.33 -7.95 0.27
CA TYR A 169 12.49 -8.32 -1.14
C TYR A 169 13.49 -9.44 -1.32
N TYR A 170 14.64 -9.38 -0.63
CA TYR A 170 15.61 -10.45 -0.67
C TYR A 170 15.02 -11.79 -0.23
N LYS A 171 14.32 -11.83 0.89
CA LYS A 171 13.65 -13.05 1.39
C LYS A 171 12.61 -13.55 0.39
N ASN A 172 11.84 -12.65 -0.16
CA ASN A 172 10.72 -12.98 -1.01
C ASN A 172 11.15 -13.44 -2.40
N TRP A 173 12.25 -12.94 -2.94
CA TRP A 173 12.70 -13.31 -4.29
C TRP A 173 13.63 -14.53 -4.33
N PHE A 174 14.30 -14.87 -3.23
CA PHE A 174 15.33 -15.90 -3.21
C PHE A 174 15.08 -17.06 -2.24
N ARG A 175 13.98 -17.05 -1.50
CA ARG A 175 13.64 -18.10 -0.52
C ARG A 175 12.34 -18.82 -0.79
N LEU A 176 11.75 -18.56 -1.92
CA LEU A 176 10.57 -19.29 -2.41
C LEU A 176 11.00 -20.35 -3.42
#